data_13656dc591f2e8748e9dcc1de5ad9d99
#
_entry.id   13656dc591f2e8748e9dcc1de5ad9d99
#
_cell.length_a   1.000
_cell.length_b   1.000
_cell.length_c   1.000
_cell.angle_alpha   90.00
_cell.angle_beta   90.00
_cell.angle_gamma   90.00
#
_symmetry.space_group_name_H-M   'P 1'
#
loop_
_entity.id
_entity.type
_entity.pdbx_description
1 polymer ?
#
loop_
_entity_poly.entity_id
_entity_poly.type
_entity_poly.pdbx_seq_one_letter_code
_entity_poly.pdbx_strand_id
1 'polypeptide(L)'
;NINCNFSSEVIKIANSKKVWEISFSDGSIKFYKSLILTCPFPQLKKLSKKYIKHSFINKRIKMDANITVMMTTKKSKLNVSSYFFNDKILGWAGNENSKMRFKSKNDLWTLQSTYSWANKEINKNRDNNKLNTKILIEQFFKLTGIKKTKVLFSLNHGWKYSSNSKPLRIKSYWNSSLNLGVCADWFVGPRLESGWISAQDLFNKINK
;
A
#
# COMPACT_ATOMS: atom_id res chain seq x y z
N ASN A 1 -4.16 1.82 24.69
CA ASN A 1 -3.34 2.76 23.93
C ASN A 1 -2.27 1.98 23.16
N ILE A 2 -2.07 2.33 21.87
CA ILE A 2 -1.00 1.77 21.03
C ILE A 2 0.07 2.84 20.87
N ASN A 3 1.32 2.50 21.21
CA ASN A 3 2.45 3.38 20.97
C ASN A 3 2.89 3.26 19.51
N CYS A 4 2.82 4.35 18.76
CA CYS A 4 3.26 4.42 17.37
C CYS A 4 4.62 5.14 17.26
N ASN A 5 5.59 4.50 16.62
CA ASN A 5 6.86 5.13 16.26
C ASN A 5 6.86 5.38 14.75
N PHE A 6 6.85 6.65 14.35
CA PHE A 6 6.93 7.06 12.95
C PHE A 6 8.39 7.27 12.54
N SER A 7 8.64 7.29 11.22
CA SER A 7 9.98 7.46 10.65
C SER A 7 11.04 6.47 11.17
N SER A 8 10.59 5.27 11.54
CA SER A 8 11.40 4.21 12.16
C SER A 8 11.44 2.99 11.23
N GLU A 9 12.36 2.98 10.27
CA GLU A 9 12.50 1.86 9.33
C GLU A 9 13.24 0.70 10.00
N VAL A 10 12.61 -0.48 10.01
CA VAL A 10 13.25 -1.73 10.47
C VAL A 10 14.15 -2.27 9.37
N ILE A 11 15.45 -2.35 9.65
CA ILE A 11 16.47 -2.84 8.69
C ILE A 11 16.90 -4.28 8.95
N LYS A 12 16.79 -4.75 10.21
CA LYS A 12 17.16 -6.11 10.59
C LYS A 12 16.30 -6.60 11.74
N ILE A 13 16.02 -7.90 11.75
CA ILE A 13 15.45 -8.61 12.88
C ILE A 13 16.34 -9.80 13.24
N ALA A 14 16.49 -10.08 14.51
CA ALA A 14 17.18 -11.27 15.01
C ALA A 14 16.36 -11.88 16.16
N ASN A 15 16.48 -13.18 16.36
CA ASN A 15 15.86 -13.87 17.50
C ASN A 15 16.90 -14.68 18.24
N SER A 16 16.98 -14.48 19.54
CA SER A 16 17.80 -15.25 20.45
C SER A 16 17.02 -15.54 21.73
N LYS A 17 16.99 -16.81 22.17
CA LYS A 17 16.26 -17.25 23.39
C LYS A 17 14.82 -16.75 23.47
N LYS A 18 14.10 -16.76 22.33
CA LYS A 18 12.72 -16.26 22.19
C LYS A 18 12.55 -14.74 22.42
N VAL A 19 13.63 -13.96 22.34
CA VAL A 19 13.61 -12.48 22.36
C VAL A 19 13.96 -11.99 20.97
N TRP A 20 13.14 -11.09 20.44
CA TRP A 20 13.36 -10.43 19.18
C TRP A 20 14.17 -9.15 19.38
N GLU A 21 15.29 -9.06 18.70
CA GLU A 21 16.10 -7.86 18.54
C GLU A 21 15.73 -7.20 17.21
N ILE A 22 15.29 -5.96 17.26
CA ILE A 22 14.89 -5.17 16.11
C ILE A 22 15.84 -4.01 15.94
N SER A 23 16.56 -3.97 14.81
CA SER A 23 17.48 -2.87 14.47
C SER A 23 16.78 -1.91 13.50
N PHE A 24 16.89 -0.62 13.77
CA PHE A 24 16.30 0.45 12.99
C PHE A 24 17.37 1.21 12.18
N SER A 25 16.93 1.94 11.15
CA SER A 25 17.81 2.72 10.26
C SER A 25 18.54 3.88 10.96
N ASP A 26 18.02 4.36 12.09
CA ASP A 26 18.64 5.38 12.94
C ASP A 26 19.73 4.83 13.88
N GLY A 27 20.04 3.52 13.77
CA GLY A 27 21.00 2.82 14.63
C GLY A 27 20.43 2.31 15.95
N SER A 28 19.19 2.65 16.30
CA SER A 28 18.57 2.17 17.54
C SER A 28 18.24 0.68 17.47
N ILE A 29 18.24 0.03 18.64
CA ILE A 29 17.92 -1.38 18.81
C ILE A 29 16.87 -1.50 19.90
N LYS A 30 15.80 -2.30 19.67
CA LYS A 30 14.76 -2.59 20.65
C LYS A 30 14.54 -4.08 20.76
N PHE A 31 14.07 -4.53 21.94
CA PHE A 31 13.86 -5.94 22.25
C PHE A 31 12.40 -6.22 22.58
N TYR A 32 11.87 -7.33 22.04
CA TYR A 32 10.47 -7.72 22.20
C TYR A 32 10.31 -9.23 22.39
N LYS A 33 9.29 -9.65 23.16
CA LYS A 33 8.94 -11.08 23.36
C LYS A 33 8.22 -11.68 22.15
N SER A 34 7.48 -10.86 21.42
CA SER A 34 6.70 -11.27 20.25
C SER A 34 6.86 -10.27 19.11
N LEU A 35 6.76 -10.74 17.89
CA LEU A 35 6.88 -9.92 16.68
C LEU A 35 5.73 -10.24 15.72
N ILE A 36 5.01 -9.21 15.28
CA ILE A 36 4.02 -9.32 14.21
C ILE A 36 4.49 -8.47 13.03
N LEU A 37 4.63 -9.09 11.87
CA LEU A 37 5.03 -8.44 10.63
C LEU A 37 3.80 -8.22 9.73
N THR A 38 3.57 -6.97 9.29
CA THR A 38 2.43 -6.59 8.46
C THR A 38 2.86 -5.99 7.12
N CYS A 39 4.16 -5.97 6.86
CA CYS A 39 4.73 -5.37 5.65
C CYS A 39 4.40 -6.20 4.38
N PRO A 40 4.52 -5.60 3.18
CA PRO A 40 4.40 -6.29 1.91
C PRO A 40 5.31 -7.50 1.78
N PHE A 41 4.87 -8.53 1.05
CA PHE A 41 5.57 -9.81 0.97
C PHE A 41 7.06 -9.72 0.56
N PRO A 42 7.49 -8.87 -0.39
CA PRO A 42 8.92 -8.76 -0.72
C PRO A 42 9.76 -8.23 0.44
N GLN A 43 9.23 -7.30 1.25
CA GLN A 43 9.88 -6.78 2.45
C GLN A 43 9.90 -7.85 3.56
N LEU A 44 8.79 -8.55 3.77
CA LEU A 44 8.71 -9.70 4.66
C LEU A 44 9.81 -10.71 4.34
N LYS A 45 9.93 -11.11 3.06
CA LYS A 45 10.93 -12.07 2.61
C LYS A 45 12.36 -11.62 2.92
N LYS A 46 12.66 -10.33 2.71
CA LYS A 46 13.97 -9.75 3.00
C LYS A 46 14.30 -9.82 4.50
N LEU A 47 13.34 -9.46 5.37
CA LEU A 47 13.56 -9.39 6.81
C LEU A 47 13.54 -10.77 7.50
N SER A 48 12.62 -11.64 7.10
CA SER A 48 12.24 -12.81 7.92
C SER A 48 12.57 -14.18 7.31
N LYS A 49 13.31 -14.25 6.20
CA LYS A 49 13.64 -15.50 5.47
C LYS A 49 14.17 -16.62 6.38
N LYS A 50 14.93 -16.28 7.42
CA LYS A 50 15.52 -17.25 8.37
C LYS A 50 14.51 -17.83 9.37
N TYR A 51 13.39 -17.15 9.61
CA TYR A 51 12.46 -17.44 10.69
C TYR A 51 11.11 -17.98 10.24
N ILE A 52 10.84 -17.90 8.95
CA ILE A 52 9.58 -18.35 8.35
C ILE A 52 9.82 -19.66 7.59
N LYS A 53 8.88 -20.60 7.71
CA LYS A 53 8.96 -21.91 7.03
C LYS A 53 9.24 -21.74 5.53
N HIS A 54 10.19 -22.52 5.02
CA HIS A 54 10.64 -22.48 3.62
C HIS A 54 9.49 -22.64 2.61
N SER A 55 8.53 -23.51 2.91
CA SER A 55 7.33 -23.72 2.08
C SER A 55 6.42 -22.49 1.96
N PHE A 56 6.47 -21.57 2.93
CA PHE A 56 5.73 -20.32 2.89
C PHE A 56 6.53 -19.22 2.21
N ILE A 57 7.79 -19.00 2.62
CA ILE A 57 8.60 -17.87 2.14
C ILE A 57 8.98 -17.98 0.66
N ASN A 58 8.96 -19.19 0.10
CA ASN A 58 9.23 -19.43 -1.31
C ASN A 58 8.01 -19.37 -2.23
N LYS A 59 6.83 -19.05 -1.68
CA LYS A 59 5.66 -18.77 -2.54
C LYS A 59 5.96 -17.62 -3.47
N ARG A 60 5.50 -17.74 -4.72
CA ARG A 60 5.60 -16.66 -5.71
C ARG A 60 4.39 -15.74 -5.57
N ILE A 61 4.51 -14.76 -4.66
CA ILE A 61 3.51 -13.73 -4.47
C ILE A 61 3.94 -12.52 -5.28
N LYS A 62 3.15 -12.19 -6.29
CA LYS A 62 3.36 -10.99 -7.12
C LYS A 62 2.59 -9.84 -6.48
N MET A 63 3.30 -8.76 -6.17
CA MET A 63 2.71 -7.50 -5.75
C MET A 63 2.78 -6.52 -6.91
N ASP A 64 1.65 -5.95 -7.27
CA ASP A 64 1.55 -4.96 -8.34
C ASP A 64 1.72 -3.55 -7.78
N ALA A 65 2.33 -2.67 -8.58
CA ALA A 65 2.51 -1.27 -8.24
C ALA A 65 1.29 -0.42 -8.60
N ASN A 66 1.17 0.74 -7.97
CA ASN A 66 0.24 1.79 -8.36
C ASN A 66 0.92 3.16 -8.25
N ILE A 67 0.58 4.08 -9.13
CA ILE A 67 0.95 5.49 -9.01
C ILE A 67 -0.34 6.27 -8.76
N THR A 68 -0.38 6.95 -7.62
CA THR A 68 -1.52 7.75 -7.18
C THR A 68 -1.17 9.22 -7.29
N VAL A 69 -2.05 10.01 -7.90
CA VAL A 69 -1.95 11.48 -7.94
C VAL A 69 -3.14 12.06 -7.20
N MET A 70 -2.87 12.88 -6.21
CA MET A 70 -3.87 13.75 -5.59
C MET A 70 -3.75 15.12 -6.23
N MET A 71 -4.87 15.68 -6.69
CA MET A 71 -4.87 17.02 -7.30
C MET A 71 -6.05 17.87 -6.82
N THR A 72 -5.83 19.17 -6.83
CA THR A 72 -6.83 20.20 -6.58
C THR A 72 -7.06 20.99 -7.84
N THR A 73 -8.32 21.17 -8.26
CA THR A 73 -8.72 21.97 -9.39
C THR A 73 -9.77 23.01 -8.98
N LYS A 74 -10.01 24.01 -9.81
CA LYS A 74 -11.17 24.88 -9.60
C LYS A 74 -12.45 24.04 -9.62
N LYS A 75 -13.46 24.48 -8.87
CA LYS A 75 -14.77 23.82 -8.76
C LYS A 75 -15.37 23.61 -10.15
N SER A 76 -15.75 22.37 -10.43
CA SER A 76 -16.55 21.99 -11.59
C SER A 76 -18.03 21.82 -11.16
N LYS A 77 -18.94 21.78 -12.12
CA LYS A 77 -20.37 21.51 -11.87
C LYS A 77 -20.65 19.98 -11.80
N LEU A 78 -19.63 19.14 -11.70
CA LEU A 78 -19.80 17.70 -11.76
C LEU A 78 -20.25 17.14 -10.42
N ASN A 79 -21.32 16.36 -10.48
CA ASN A 79 -21.83 15.59 -9.34
C ASN A 79 -21.52 14.09 -9.55
N VAL A 80 -20.23 13.76 -9.58
CA VAL A 80 -19.75 12.39 -9.76
C VAL A 80 -18.82 12.03 -8.61
N SER A 81 -19.03 10.87 -7.99
CA SER A 81 -18.22 10.38 -6.88
C SER A 81 -16.94 9.70 -7.36
N SER A 82 -16.99 8.95 -8.45
CA SER A 82 -15.81 8.28 -9.01
C SER A 82 -16.01 7.86 -10.46
N TYR A 83 -14.89 7.61 -11.14
CA TYR A 83 -14.82 7.01 -12.46
C TYR A 83 -13.99 5.74 -12.43
N PHE A 84 -14.42 4.73 -13.16
CA PHE A 84 -13.60 3.56 -13.53
C PHE A 84 -13.34 3.65 -15.03
N PHE A 85 -12.09 3.54 -15.43
CA PHE A 85 -11.69 3.70 -16.82
C PHE A 85 -11.22 2.38 -17.43
N ASN A 86 -11.69 2.10 -18.64
CA ASN A 86 -11.10 1.08 -19.49
C ASN A 86 -9.97 1.71 -20.31
N ASP A 87 -8.86 2.01 -19.64
CA ASP A 87 -7.70 2.70 -20.23
C ASP A 87 -6.40 2.00 -19.85
N LYS A 88 -5.32 2.27 -20.61
CA LYS A 88 -4.02 1.64 -20.38
C LYS A 88 -3.21 2.31 -19.27
N ILE A 89 -3.51 3.57 -18.95
CA ILE A 89 -2.73 4.42 -18.04
C ILE A 89 -3.50 4.71 -16.76
N LEU A 90 -4.70 5.28 -16.88
CA LEU A 90 -5.54 5.68 -15.74
C LEU A 90 -6.63 4.64 -15.51
N GLY A 91 -6.65 4.01 -14.33
CA GLY A 91 -7.62 2.98 -13.99
C GLY A 91 -8.82 3.54 -13.23
N TRP A 92 -8.62 4.52 -12.36
CA TRP A 92 -9.66 5.06 -11.49
C TRP A 92 -9.40 6.51 -11.11
N ALA A 93 -10.51 7.25 -10.90
CA ALA A 93 -10.46 8.58 -10.31
C ALA A 93 -11.60 8.75 -9.30
N GLY A 94 -11.30 9.26 -8.11
CA GLY A 94 -12.27 9.53 -7.05
C GLY A 94 -12.36 11.00 -6.73
N ASN A 95 -13.59 11.50 -6.61
CA ASN A 95 -13.88 12.86 -6.13
C ASN A 95 -13.92 12.85 -4.60
N GLU A 96 -12.90 13.41 -3.95
CA GLU A 96 -12.80 13.42 -2.49
C GLU A 96 -13.89 14.28 -1.83
N ASN A 97 -14.45 15.26 -2.53
CA ASN A 97 -15.56 16.07 -2.03
C ASN A 97 -16.82 15.24 -1.80
N SER A 98 -17.04 14.19 -2.61
CA SER A 98 -18.22 13.33 -2.48
C SER A 98 -18.26 12.54 -1.17
N LYS A 99 -17.12 12.39 -0.51
CA LYS A 99 -16.99 11.67 0.77
C LYS A 99 -17.42 12.50 1.98
N MET A 100 -17.72 13.79 1.79
CA MET A 100 -18.23 14.74 2.81
C MET A 100 -17.38 14.84 4.09
N ARG A 101 -16.10 14.44 4.04
CA ARG A 101 -15.20 14.46 5.21
C ARG A 101 -14.72 15.87 5.57
N PHE A 102 -14.77 16.79 4.61
CA PHE A 102 -14.38 18.18 4.76
C PHE A 102 -15.10 19.06 3.71
N LYS A 103 -15.18 20.36 3.99
CA LYS A 103 -15.71 21.35 3.03
C LYS A 103 -14.55 21.94 2.21
N SER A 104 -14.69 21.99 0.89
CA SER A 104 -13.72 22.62 0.00
C SER A 104 -14.42 23.47 -1.06
N LYS A 105 -13.85 24.66 -1.35
CA LYS A 105 -14.27 25.51 -2.48
C LYS A 105 -13.76 25.00 -3.84
N ASN A 106 -12.85 24.01 -3.82
CA ASN A 106 -12.21 23.41 -4.98
C ASN A 106 -12.63 21.95 -5.11
N ASP A 107 -12.47 21.38 -6.29
CA ASP A 107 -12.59 19.93 -6.48
C ASP A 107 -11.27 19.24 -6.14
N LEU A 108 -11.38 18.17 -5.37
CA LEU A 108 -10.25 17.36 -4.91
C LEU A 108 -10.40 15.96 -5.51
N TRP A 109 -9.39 15.57 -6.27
CA TRP A 109 -9.39 14.31 -6.99
C TRP A 109 -8.21 13.44 -6.58
N THR A 110 -8.49 12.15 -6.41
CA THR A 110 -7.47 11.10 -6.31
C THR A 110 -7.51 10.27 -7.58
N LEU A 111 -6.41 10.27 -8.33
CA LEU A 111 -6.23 9.52 -9.56
C LEU A 111 -5.36 8.29 -9.28
N GLN A 112 -5.74 7.13 -9.79
CA GLN A 112 -4.95 5.90 -9.66
C GLN A 112 -4.66 5.32 -11.04
N SER A 113 -3.39 5.06 -11.29
CA SER A 113 -2.95 4.41 -12.52
C SER A 113 -3.46 2.97 -12.64
N THR A 114 -3.37 2.39 -13.83
CA THR A 114 -3.44 0.94 -13.97
C THR A 114 -2.19 0.27 -13.39
N TYR A 115 -2.32 -0.96 -12.92
CA TYR A 115 -1.17 -1.73 -12.43
C TYR A 115 -0.15 -2.01 -13.52
N SER A 116 -0.60 -2.29 -14.74
CA SER A 116 0.29 -2.58 -15.87
C SER A 116 1.18 -1.40 -16.23
N TRP A 117 0.64 -0.18 -16.20
CA TRP A 117 1.41 1.03 -16.43
C TRP A 117 2.34 1.34 -15.26
N ALA A 118 1.83 1.29 -14.02
CA ALA A 118 2.64 1.56 -12.84
C ALA A 118 3.84 0.61 -12.71
N ASN A 119 3.67 -0.69 -12.98
CA ASN A 119 4.76 -1.67 -12.92
C ASN A 119 5.92 -1.32 -13.88
N LYS A 120 5.65 -0.63 -14.98
CA LYS A 120 6.67 -0.18 -15.94
C LYS A 120 7.34 1.12 -15.50
N GLU A 121 6.57 2.02 -14.86
CA GLU A 121 7.01 3.39 -14.59
C GLU A 121 7.66 3.56 -13.21
N ILE A 122 7.25 2.77 -12.20
CA ILE A 122 7.63 3.00 -10.79
C ILE A 122 9.13 2.85 -10.50
N ASN A 123 9.85 2.11 -11.31
CA ASN A 123 11.30 1.89 -11.16
C ASN A 123 12.14 2.83 -12.03
N LYS A 124 11.51 3.67 -12.85
CA LYS A 124 12.20 4.70 -13.61
C LYS A 124 12.56 5.86 -12.67
N ASN A 125 13.61 6.61 -13.00
CA ASN A 125 14.23 7.66 -12.18
C ASN A 125 13.23 8.61 -11.50
N ARG A 126 13.63 9.22 -10.36
CA ARG A 126 12.83 10.18 -9.58
C ARG A 126 12.30 11.36 -10.39
N ASP A 127 13.00 11.78 -11.44
CA ASP A 127 12.56 12.84 -12.36
C ASP A 127 11.28 12.48 -13.13
N ASN A 128 11.00 11.19 -13.30
CA ASN A 128 9.75 10.72 -13.91
C ASN A 128 8.50 10.95 -13.03
N ASN A 129 8.66 11.27 -11.75
CA ASN A 129 7.51 11.55 -10.89
C ASN A 129 6.69 12.75 -11.38
N LYS A 130 7.36 13.82 -11.83
CA LYS A 130 6.69 14.99 -12.41
C LYS A 130 6.01 14.65 -13.75
N LEU A 131 6.69 13.86 -14.59
CA LEU A 131 6.14 13.40 -15.85
C LEU A 131 4.93 12.49 -15.65
N ASN A 132 5.02 11.53 -14.74
CA ASN A 132 3.92 10.61 -14.41
C ASN A 132 2.70 11.36 -13.86
N THR A 133 2.93 12.38 -13.03
CA THR A 133 1.86 13.28 -12.55
C THR A 133 1.17 13.97 -13.72
N LYS A 134 1.93 14.57 -14.63
CA LYS A 134 1.41 15.25 -15.81
C LYS A 134 0.59 14.31 -16.69
N ILE A 135 1.12 13.12 -16.99
CA ILE A 135 0.44 12.11 -17.81
C ILE A 135 -0.91 11.70 -17.20
N LEU A 136 -0.96 11.38 -15.90
CA LEU A 136 -2.19 10.96 -15.23
C LEU A 136 -3.24 12.09 -15.20
N ILE A 137 -2.81 13.34 -14.99
CA ILE A 137 -3.70 14.52 -15.02
C ILE A 137 -4.25 14.76 -16.43
N GLU A 138 -3.41 14.71 -17.44
CA GLU A 138 -3.84 14.89 -18.84
C GLU A 138 -4.80 13.80 -19.27
N GLN A 139 -4.53 12.54 -18.88
CA GLN A 139 -5.40 11.41 -19.18
C GLN A 139 -6.76 11.55 -18.46
N PHE A 140 -6.78 12.06 -17.23
CA PHE A 140 -8.03 12.33 -16.50
C PHE A 140 -8.91 13.34 -17.26
N PHE A 141 -8.38 14.48 -17.64
CA PHE A 141 -9.15 15.48 -18.39
C PHE A 141 -9.64 14.95 -19.76
N LYS A 142 -8.78 14.17 -20.44
CA LYS A 142 -9.14 13.54 -21.72
C LYS A 142 -10.29 12.55 -21.57
N LEU A 143 -10.24 11.66 -20.59
CA LEU A 143 -11.21 10.57 -20.44
C LEU A 143 -12.54 11.03 -19.81
N THR A 144 -12.50 12.05 -18.96
CA THR A 144 -13.72 12.57 -18.32
C THR A 144 -14.47 13.58 -19.17
N GLY A 145 -13.83 14.16 -20.19
CA GLY A 145 -14.38 15.28 -20.98
C GLY A 145 -14.53 16.58 -20.16
N ILE A 146 -14.04 16.62 -18.93
CA ILE A 146 -14.05 17.83 -18.10
C ILE A 146 -13.18 18.88 -18.77
N LYS A 147 -13.73 20.11 -18.95
CA LYS A 147 -12.95 21.22 -19.44
C LYS A 147 -11.67 21.38 -18.60
N LYS A 148 -10.50 21.31 -19.25
CA LYS A 148 -9.20 21.45 -18.59
C LYS A 148 -9.15 22.75 -17.80
N THR A 149 -9.21 22.65 -16.48
CA THR A 149 -9.09 23.80 -15.57
C THR A 149 -7.69 23.86 -14.98
N LYS A 150 -7.31 25.01 -14.43
CA LYS A 150 -6.02 25.15 -13.76
C LYS A 150 -5.93 24.17 -12.60
N VAL A 151 -4.91 23.32 -12.63
CA VAL A 151 -4.51 22.51 -11.48
C VAL A 151 -3.82 23.44 -10.48
N LEU A 152 -4.39 23.57 -9.30
CA LEU A 152 -3.92 24.49 -8.26
C LEU A 152 -2.81 23.85 -7.43
N PHE A 153 -2.92 22.52 -7.22
CA PHE A 153 -1.97 21.70 -6.47
C PHE A 153 -2.00 20.27 -7.00
N SER A 154 -0.86 19.61 -6.99
CA SER A 154 -0.79 18.17 -7.21
C SER A 154 0.36 17.55 -6.43
N LEU A 155 0.12 16.35 -5.91
CA LEU A 155 1.10 15.50 -5.24
C LEU A 155 0.97 14.09 -5.79
N ASN A 156 2.10 13.41 -6.04
CA ASN A 156 2.06 12.01 -6.41
C ASN A 156 2.75 11.12 -5.38
N HIS A 157 2.34 9.87 -5.35
CA HIS A 157 2.99 8.82 -4.58
C HIS A 157 3.02 7.51 -5.37
N GLY A 158 4.19 6.90 -5.44
CA GLY A 158 4.39 5.59 -6.06
C GLY A 158 4.32 4.47 -5.02
N TRP A 159 3.31 3.63 -5.10
CA TRP A 159 3.14 2.44 -4.27
C TRP A 159 3.75 1.24 -4.96
N LYS A 160 4.98 0.87 -4.60
CA LYS A 160 5.69 -0.25 -5.24
C LYS A 160 5.01 -1.61 -5.02
N TYR A 161 4.35 -1.78 -3.89
CA TYR A 161 3.70 -3.02 -3.47
C TYR A 161 2.26 -2.72 -3.06
N SER A 162 1.47 -2.24 -4.01
CA SER A 162 0.12 -1.72 -3.77
C SER A 162 -0.92 -2.82 -3.61
N SER A 163 -0.82 -3.89 -4.40
CA SER A 163 -1.88 -4.88 -4.47
C SER A 163 -1.35 -6.28 -4.74
N ASN A 164 -2.06 -7.28 -4.22
CA ASN A 164 -1.92 -8.68 -4.62
C ASN A 164 -3.23 -9.17 -5.24
N SER A 165 -3.25 -9.39 -6.55
CA SER A 165 -4.42 -9.90 -7.26
C SER A 165 -4.67 -11.41 -7.05
N LYS A 166 -3.69 -12.13 -6.50
CA LYS A 166 -3.78 -13.58 -6.25
C LYS A 166 -3.60 -13.87 -4.75
N PRO A 167 -4.69 -13.90 -3.97
CA PRO A 167 -4.62 -14.15 -2.55
C PRO A 167 -4.10 -15.57 -2.24
N LEU A 168 -3.59 -15.74 -1.04
CA LEU A 168 -3.19 -17.04 -0.53
C LEU A 168 -4.41 -17.83 -0.04
N ARG A 169 -4.29 -19.17 0.02
CA ARG A 169 -5.34 -20.02 0.62
C ARG A 169 -5.36 -19.95 2.15
N ILE A 170 -4.35 -19.34 2.79
CA ILE A 170 -4.27 -19.10 4.23
C ILE A 170 -4.44 -17.61 4.51
N LYS A 171 -5.04 -17.27 5.66
CA LYS A 171 -5.34 -15.88 6.01
C LYS A 171 -4.23 -15.18 6.79
N SER A 172 -3.41 -15.94 7.54
CA SER A 172 -2.28 -15.44 8.31
C SER A 172 -1.25 -16.55 8.55
N TYR A 173 -0.09 -16.20 9.10
CA TYR A 173 0.95 -17.14 9.52
C TYR A 173 1.29 -16.91 10.98
N TRP A 174 1.39 -18.01 11.77
CA TRP A 174 1.83 -18.01 13.16
C TRP A 174 2.89 -19.08 13.39
N ASN A 175 3.96 -18.70 14.10
CA ASN A 175 4.98 -19.59 14.60
C ASN A 175 5.09 -19.41 16.12
N SER A 176 4.47 -20.31 16.88
CA SER A 176 4.40 -20.25 18.34
C SER A 176 5.76 -20.46 19.01
N SER A 177 6.67 -21.23 18.39
CA SER A 177 7.99 -21.47 18.97
C SER A 177 8.88 -20.21 18.97
N LEU A 178 8.62 -19.27 18.06
CA LEU A 178 9.34 -18.00 17.94
C LEU A 178 8.50 -16.80 18.37
N ASN A 179 7.23 -16.97 18.70
CA ASN A 179 6.27 -15.88 18.88
C ASN A 179 6.28 -14.91 17.68
N LEU A 180 6.26 -15.46 16.45
CA LEU A 180 6.30 -14.72 15.21
C LEU A 180 4.98 -14.83 14.46
N GLY A 181 4.29 -13.71 14.28
CA GLY A 181 3.09 -13.59 13.47
C GLY A 181 3.33 -12.85 12.16
N VAL A 182 2.54 -13.18 11.14
CA VAL A 182 2.44 -12.39 9.90
C VAL A 182 0.97 -12.28 9.51
N CYS A 183 0.50 -11.04 9.34
CA CYS A 183 -0.83 -10.75 8.81
C CYS A 183 -0.76 -9.53 7.90
N ALA A 184 -1.52 -9.54 6.82
CA ALA A 184 -1.61 -8.43 5.88
C ALA A 184 -2.75 -8.67 4.88
N ASP A 185 -3.15 -7.64 4.16
CA ASP A 185 -4.17 -7.71 3.10
C ASP A 185 -3.82 -8.73 2.00
N TRP A 186 -2.55 -8.81 1.60
CA TRP A 186 -2.09 -9.70 0.54
C TRP A 186 -2.25 -11.21 0.83
N PHE A 187 -2.61 -11.60 2.04
CA PHE A 187 -3.03 -12.98 2.33
C PHE A 187 -4.42 -13.27 1.76
N VAL A 188 -5.34 -12.31 1.87
CA VAL A 188 -6.77 -12.50 1.62
C VAL A 188 -7.21 -11.92 0.29
N GLY A 189 -6.73 -10.72 -0.07
CA GLY A 189 -7.08 -10.06 -1.34
C GLY A 189 -6.78 -8.56 -1.35
N PRO A 190 -7.05 -7.91 -2.51
CA PRO A 190 -6.67 -6.52 -2.72
C PRO A 190 -7.69 -5.51 -2.16
N ARG A 191 -8.28 -5.77 -1.00
CA ARG A 191 -9.28 -4.91 -0.37
C ARG A 191 -8.86 -4.51 1.03
N LEU A 192 -9.37 -3.37 1.52
CA LEU A 192 -9.05 -2.85 2.85
C LEU A 192 -9.45 -3.83 3.97
N GLU A 193 -10.65 -4.42 3.88
CA GLU A 193 -11.14 -5.42 4.83
C GLU A 193 -10.29 -6.69 4.88
N SER A 194 -9.51 -6.96 3.84
CA SER A 194 -8.61 -8.12 3.80
C SER A 194 -7.53 -8.07 4.87
N GLY A 195 -7.05 -6.86 5.20
CA GLY A 195 -6.12 -6.65 6.31
C GLY A 195 -6.75 -7.00 7.66
N TRP A 196 -8.00 -6.59 7.87
CA TRP A 196 -8.77 -6.92 9.07
C TRP A 196 -8.99 -8.43 9.20
N ILE A 197 -9.46 -9.09 8.15
CA ILE A 197 -9.69 -10.54 8.13
C ILE A 197 -8.40 -11.30 8.45
N SER A 198 -7.27 -10.87 7.89
CA SER A 198 -5.96 -11.47 8.15
C SER A 198 -5.52 -11.29 9.61
N ALA A 199 -5.71 -10.10 10.18
CA ALA A 199 -5.38 -9.80 11.56
C ALA A 199 -6.25 -10.60 12.55
N GLN A 200 -7.56 -10.72 12.29
CA GLN A 200 -8.48 -11.50 13.11
C GLN A 200 -8.13 -13.00 13.12
N ASP A 201 -7.73 -13.54 11.96
CA ASP A 201 -7.26 -14.92 11.86
C ASP A 201 -5.98 -15.16 12.66
N LEU A 202 -5.03 -14.20 12.62
CA LEU A 202 -3.81 -14.26 13.42
C LEU A 202 -4.11 -14.18 14.92
N PHE A 203 -4.98 -13.27 15.33
CA PHE A 203 -5.41 -13.14 16.73
C PHE A 203 -5.96 -14.46 17.28
N ASN A 204 -6.84 -15.11 16.50
CA ASN A 204 -7.41 -16.41 16.89
C ASN A 204 -6.35 -17.53 16.98
N LYS A 205 -5.26 -17.46 16.20
CA LYS A 205 -4.15 -18.43 16.27
C LYS A 205 -3.24 -18.21 17.46
N ILE A 206 -3.09 -16.98 17.92
CA ILE A 206 -2.26 -16.62 19.08
C ILE A 206 -2.95 -17.06 20.39
N ASN A 207 -4.28 -17.01 20.43
CA ASN A 207 -5.07 -17.27 21.62
C ASN A 207 -5.59 -18.73 21.73
N LYS A 208 -5.16 -19.60 20.85
CA LYS A 208 -5.39 -21.06 20.94
C LYS A 208 -4.24 -21.74 21.66
#